data_9b58e58b8306b00120999e0e04db589e
#
_entry.id   9b58e58b8306b00120999e0e04db589e
#
_cell.length_a   1.000
_cell.length_b   1.000
_cell.length_c   1.000
_cell.angle_alpha   90.00
_cell.angle_beta   90.00
_cell.angle_gamma   90.00
#
_symmetry.space_group_name_H-M   'P 1'
#
loop_
_entity.id
_entity.type
_entity.pdbx_description
1 polymer ?
#
loop_
_entity_poly.entity_id
_entity_poly.type
_entity_poly.pdbx_seq_one_letter_code
_entity_poly.pdbx_strand_id
1 'polypeptide(L)'
;MDFVKDLRAKAKAAGKTIVLCEGEDKRVVEAASVIVKEGIAKIILLGNADEIAKFGFDMSGVKIVDPKTDSNADKYAEVLYKAREGKINKKTGLPEYADVAAAKAAALKDYTMYGALILKAGDADGFVSGACHSTANTLRPGLQVIKTAPGIKTVSSCFIMVAPEGSNKYLPNGISVFGDCAINIEPSAEELADIAVATAETAKKIAGIEPKVAMLSFSTKGSGNDAKGLNTVGKVVEATNLAKAKAPELALDGEFQFDAAIAPEVGELKAPGSAVAGHANTFIFPNINAGNIGYKIAARMGGWK
;
A
#
# COMPACT_ATOMS: atom_id res chain seq x y z
N MET A 1 21.72 10.32 1.60
CA MET A 1 20.91 9.87 2.76
C MET A 1 20.46 8.44 2.46
N ASP A 2 20.74 7.48 3.33
CA ASP A 2 20.30 6.10 3.12
C ASP A 2 18.89 5.96 3.69
N PHE A 3 17.88 6.12 2.83
CA PHE A 3 16.46 6.06 3.19
C PHE A 3 16.10 4.80 3.99
N VAL A 4 16.63 3.65 3.58
CA VAL A 4 16.32 2.37 4.24
C VAL A 4 16.90 2.33 5.66
N LYS A 5 18.09 2.85 5.85
CA LYS A 5 18.74 2.96 7.16
C LYS A 5 17.95 3.88 8.10
N ASP A 6 17.51 5.04 7.59
CA ASP A 6 16.71 5.99 8.36
C ASP A 6 15.34 5.42 8.72
N LEU A 7 14.69 4.71 7.78
CA LEU A 7 13.42 4.04 8.03
C LEU A 7 13.56 2.94 9.10
N ARG A 8 14.61 2.13 9.06
CA ARG A 8 14.91 1.13 10.08
C ARG A 8 15.16 1.75 11.45
N ALA A 9 15.86 2.87 11.51
CA ALA A 9 16.10 3.59 12.78
C ALA A 9 14.79 4.10 13.39
N LYS A 10 13.90 4.68 12.57
CA LYS A 10 12.55 5.10 13.00
C LYS A 10 11.71 3.92 13.49
N ALA A 11 11.74 2.79 12.78
CA ALA A 11 11.02 1.58 13.18
C ALA A 11 11.49 1.05 14.54
N LYS A 12 12.81 0.97 14.76
CA LYS A 12 13.40 0.59 16.06
C LYS A 12 12.93 1.50 17.19
N ALA A 13 12.96 2.80 16.98
CA ALA A 13 12.53 3.79 17.99
C ALA A 13 11.03 3.68 18.29
N ALA A 14 10.22 3.27 17.34
CA ALA A 14 8.77 3.11 17.51
C ALA A 14 8.38 1.90 18.36
N GLY A 15 9.22 0.85 18.46
CA GLY A 15 9.02 -0.32 19.31
C GLY A 15 7.72 -1.11 19.07
N LYS A 16 7.24 -1.12 17.83
CA LYS A 16 5.95 -1.65 17.42
C LYS A 16 5.91 -3.18 17.34
N THR A 17 4.71 -3.74 17.46
CA THR A 17 4.43 -5.17 17.30
C THR A 17 3.77 -5.40 15.93
N ILE A 18 4.37 -6.24 15.10
CA ILE A 18 3.89 -6.56 13.75
C ILE A 18 3.54 -8.04 13.64
N VAL A 19 2.38 -8.34 13.08
CA VAL A 19 1.97 -9.71 12.73
C VAL A 19 2.46 -10.03 11.33
N LEU A 20 3.17 -11.15 11.18
CA LEU A 20 3.50 -11.77 9.90
C LEU A 20 2.60 -12.99 9.71
N CYS A 21 1.79 -13.00 8.65
CA CYS A 21 0.69 -13.97 8.52
C CYS A 21 1.09 -15.30 7.87
N GLU A 22 2.30 -15.42 7.31
CA GLU A 22 2.68 -16.49 6.38
C GLU A 22 3.90 -17.27 6.88
N GLY A 23 3.75 -17.91 8.04
CA GLY A 23 4.82 -18.75 8.65
C GLY A 23 5.13 -20.04 7.85
N GLU A 24 4.35 -20.35 6.82
CA GLU A 24 4.63 -21.40 5.84
C GLU A 24 5.62 -20.97 4.76
N ASP A 25 5.88 -19.67 4.61
CA ASP A 25 6.83 -19.15 3.62
C ASP A 25 8.20 -18.91 4.25
N LYS A 26 9.22 -19.61 3.72
CA LYS A 26 10.61 -19.52 4.19
C LYS A 26 11.13 -18.08 4.26
N ARG A 27 10.76 -17.22 3.30
CA ARG A 27 11.22 -15.83 3.22
C ARG A 27 10.65 -15.00 4.37
N VAL A 28 9.41 -15.29 4.78
CA VAL A 28 8.73 -14.62 5.90
C VAL A 28 9.34 -15.05 7.23
N VAL A 29 9.65 -16.35 7.39
CA VAL A 29 10.32 -16.88 8.58
C VAL A 29 11.73 -16.31 8.73
N GLU A 30 12.50 -16.24 7.64
CA GLU A 30 13.82 -15.60 7.61
C GLU A 30 13.73 -14.11 7.99
N ALA A 31 12.76 -13.39 7.41
CA ALA A 31 12.52 -11.98 7.73
C ALA A 31 12.17 -11.78 9.22
N ALA A 32 11.34 -12.64 9.80
CA ALA A 32 11.00 -12.59 11.23
C ALA A 32 12.25 -12.68 12.12
N SER A 33 13.14 -13.64 11.83
CA SER A 33 14.41 -13.82 12.52
C SER A 33 15.28 -12.55 12.45
N VAL A 34 15.47 -12.02 11.23
CA VAL A 34 16.28 -10.82 11.00
C VAL A 34 15.70 -9.59 11.71
N ILE A 35 14.38 -9.37 11.61
CA ILE A 35 13.70 -8.21 12.21
C ILE A 35 13.89 -8.19 13.73
N VAL A 36 13.71 -9.32 14.39
CA VAL A 36 13.86 -9.43 15.85
C VAL A 36 15.33 -9.29 16.25
N LYS A 37 16.24 -9.98 15.56
CA LYS A 37 17.70 -9.89 15.81
C LYS A 37 18.21 -8.45 15.67
N GLU A 38 17.74 -7.70 14.69
CA GLU A 38 18.10 -6.31 14.48
C GLU A 38 17.31 -5.34 15.39
N GLY A 39 16.31 -5.81 16.14
CA GLY A 39 15.47 -4.98 17.01
C GLY A 39 14.58 -3.99 16.25
N ILE A 40 14.20 -4.30 15.01
CA ILE A 40 13.38 -3.42 14.16
C ILE A 40 11.94 -3.34 14.68
N ALA A 41 11.37 -4.49 15.06
CA ALA A 41 10.02 -4.61 15.61
C ALA A 41 9.90 -5.87 16.48
N LYS A 42 8.87 -5.94 17.32
CA LYS A 42 8.41 -7.19 17.92
C LYS A 42 7.58 -7.94 16.89
N ILE A 43 7.76 -9.25 16.78
CA ILE A 43 7.08 -10.06 15.76
C ILE A 43 6.15 -11.09 16.41
N ILE A 44 4.92 -11.15 15.91
CA ILE A 44 4.00 -12.28 16.03
C ILE A 44 3.99 -12.98 14.67
N LEU A 45 4.49 -14.20 14.58
CA LEU A 45 4.50 -15.01 13.37
C LEU A 45 3.38 -16.05 13.45
N LEU A 46 2.44 -16.01 12.51
CA LEU A 46 1.35 -16.98 12.43
C LEU A 46 1.82 -18.25 11.74
N GLY A 47 1.59 -19.38 12.35
CA GLY A 47 1.96 -20.68 11.78
C GLY A 47 2.14 -21.76 12.83
N ASN A 48 2.30 -22.98 12.36
CA ASN A 48 2.63 -24.12 13.21
C ASN A 48 4.11 -24.09 13.58
N ALA A 49 4.44 -24.18 14.87
CA ALA A 49 5.81 -24.04 15.37
C ALA A 49 6.76 -25.13 14.81
N ASP A 50 6.27 -26.37 14.69
CA ASP A 50 7.09 -27.48 14.19
C ASP A 50 7.42 -27.34 12.69
N GLU A 51 6.48 -26.80 11.91
CA GLU A 51 6.72 -26.52 10.48
C GLU A 51 7.68 -25.34 10.31
N ILE A 52 7.53 -24.29 11.10
CA ILE A 52 8.44 -23.13 11.10
C ILE A 52 9.86 -23.55 11.48
N ALA A 53 10.03 -24.43 12.47
CA ALA A 53 11.32 -24.92 12.91
C ALA A 53 12.09 -25.66 11.81
N LYS A 54 11.40 -26.30 10.86
CA LYS A 54 12.02 -27.01 9.73
C LYS A 54 12.84 -26.10 8.81
N PHE A 55 12.56 -24.79 8.81
CA PHE A 55 13.35 -23.84 8.02
C PHE A 55 14.72 -23.52 8.60
N GLY A 56 14.96 -23.85 9.90
CA GLY A 56 16.28 -23.78 10.52
C GLY A 56 16.75 -22.37 10.90
N PHE A 57 15.86 -21.37 10.94
CA PHE A 57 16.19 -20.02 11.40
C PHE A 57 16.06 -19.90 12.93
N ASP A 58 16.84 -18.98 13.51
CA ASP A 58 16.70 -18.63 14.94
C ASP A 58 15.42 -17.83 15.17
N MET A 59 14.48 -18.44 15.89
CA MET A 59 13.20 -17.82 16.27
C MET A 59 13.21 -17.24 17.68
N SER A 60 14.38 -17.10 18.33
CA SER A 60 14.49 -16.51 19.65
C SER A 60 13.93 -15.08 19.64
N GLY A 61 12.94 -14.82 20.49
CA GLY A 61 12.25 -13.53 20.57
C GLY A 61 11.11 -13.34 19.56
N VAL A 62 10.86 -14.28 18.66
CA VAL A 62 9.67 -14.30 17.80
C VAL A 62 8.53 -14.99 18.57
N LYS A 63 7.37 -14.34 18.69
CA LYS A 63 6.17 -14.97 19.23
C LYS A 63 5.48 -15.76 18.12
N ILE A 64 5.57 -17.08 18.14
CA ILE A 64 4.85 -17.95 17.20
C ILE A 64 3.44 -18.19 17.73
N VAL A 65 2.43 -18.05 16.88
CA VAL A 65 1.01 -18.28 17.22
C VAL A 65 0.39 -19.16 16.13
N ASP A 66 -0.02 -20.37 16.52
CA ASP A 66 -0.87 -21.20 15.65
C ASP A 66 -2.35 -20.86 15.96
N PRO A 67 -3.10 -20.32 15.01
CA PRO A 67 -4.52 -20.01 15.19
C PRO A 67 -5.36 -21.17 15.74
N LYS A 68 -4.99 -22.40 15.38
CA LYS A 68 -5.73 -23.62 15.80
C LYS A 68 -5.62 -23.92 17.27
N THR A 69 -4.55 -23.46 17.94
CA THR A 69 -4.26 -23.74 19.36
C THR A 69 -4.18 -22.46 20.20
N ASP A 70 -4.39 -21.29 19.58
CA ASP A 70 -4.32 -20.00 20.29
C ASP A 70 -5.47 -19.87 21.30
N SER A 71 -5.12 -19.59 22.56
CA SER A 71 -6.07 -19.34 23.65
C SER A 71 -6.96 -18.10 23.41
N ASN A 72 -6.56 -17.19 22.54
CA ASN A 72 -7.32 -15.98 22.16
C ASN A 72 -8.28 -16.20 20.99
N ALA A 73 -8.38 -17.40 20.44
CA ALA A 73 -9.20 -17.68 19.25
C ALA A 73 -10.68 -17.28 19.45
N ASP A 74 -11.23 -17.41 20.64
CA ASP A 74 -12.61 -16.99 20.94
C ASP A 74 -12.75 -15.46 20.95
N LYS A 75 -11.80 -14.73 21.53
CA LYS A 75 -11.74 -13.25 21.46
C LYS A 75 -11.75 -12.76 20.00
N TYR A 76 -10.94 -13.36 19.16
CA TYR A 76 -10.83 -12.94 17.75
C TYR A 76 -12.06 -13.36 16.93
N ALA A 77 -12.71 -14.46 17.27
CA ALA A 77 -13.98 -14.87 16.67
C ALA A 77 -15.10 -13.86 16.95
N GLU A 78 -15.18 -13.35 18.19
CA GLU A 78 -16.13 -12.29 18.54
C GLU A 78 -15.86 -10.98 17.77
N VAL A 79 -14.59 -10.61 17.60
CA VAL A 79 -14.20 -9.45 16.80
C VAL A 79 -14.65 -9.60 15.35
N LEU A 80 -14.46 -10.79 14.75
CA LEU A 80 -14.90 -11.07 13.39
C LEU A 80 -16.42 -11.02 13.27
N TYR A 81 -17.13 -11.70 14.18
CA TYR A 81 -18.59 -11.73 14.18
C TYR A 81 -19.18 -10.32 14.24
N LYS A 82 -18.71 -9.48 15.20
CA LYS A 82 -19.14 -8.08 15.32
C LYS A 82 -18.80 -7.24 14.07
N ALA A 83 -17.61 -7.42 13.51
CA ALA A 83 -17.19 -6.67 12.32
C ALA A 83 -18.05 -6.99 11.08
N ARG A 84 -18.65 -8.17 11.05
CA ARG A 84 -19.49 -8.69 9.94
C ARG A 84 -20.97 -8.78 10.27
N GLU A 85 -21.37 -8.29 11.43
CA GLU A 85 -22.78 -8.27 11.85
C GLU A 85 -23.68 -7.57 10.81
N GLY A 86 -24.82 -8.17 10.49
CA GLY A 86 -25.75 -7.67 9.48
C GLY A 86 -25.27 -7.81 8.02
N LYS A 87 -24.10 -8.39 7.76
CA LYS A 87 -23.64 -8.68 6.40
C LYS A 87 -24.23 -9.97 5.89
N ILE A 88 -24.73 -9.91 4.65
CA ILE A 88 -25.36 -11.04 3.96
C ILE A 88 -24.38 -11.61 2.94
N ASN A 89 -24.24 -12.91 2.94
CA ASN A 89 -23.51 -13.63 1.91
C ASN A 89 -24.36 -13.60 0.61
N LYS A 90 -23.83 -12.91 -0.40
CA LYS A 90 -24.55 -12.68 -1.68
C LYS A 90 -24.90 -13.97 -2.45
N LYS A 91 -24.20 -15.08 -2.17
CA LYS A 91 -24.46 -16.36 -2.84
C LYS A 91 -25.59 -17.15 -2.18
N THR A 92 -25.71 -17.06 -0.86
CA THR A 92 -26.68 -17.85 -0.09
C THR A 92 -27.92 -17.06 0.36
N GLY A 93 -27.82 -15.73 0.38
CA GLY A 93 -28.86 -14.86 0.96
C GLY A 93 -28.96 -14.91 2.49
N LEU A 94 -28.08 -15.65 3.16
CA LEU A 94 -28.04 -15.81 4.62
C LEU A 94 -27.01 -14.87 5.25
N PRO A 95 -27.07 -14.66 6.58
CA PRO A 95 -25.99 -13.96 7.30
C PRO A 95 -24.61 -14.56 6.96
N GLU A 96 -23.59 -13.74 6.84
CA GLU A 96 -22.24 -14.20 6.49
C GLU A 96 -21.72 -15.20 7.53
N TYR A 97 -22.00 -14.95 8.81
CA TYR A 97 -21.78 -15.89 9.91
C TYR A 97 -23.09 -16.04 10.71
N ALA A 98 -23.50 -17.26 10.92
CA ALA A 98 -24.70 -17.55 11.70
C ALA A 98 -24.53 -17.19 13.19
N ASP A 99 -23.32 -17.42 13.72
CA ASP A 99 -22.93 -17.18 15.10
C ASP A 99 -21.42 -17.01 15.24
N VAL A 100 -20.96 -16.81 16.48
CA VAL A 100 -19.53 -16.67 16.80
C VAL A 100 -18.75 -17.95 16.48
N ALA A 101 -19.36 -19.13 16.62
CA ALA A 101 -18.69 -20.40 16.33
C ALA A 101 -18.41 -20.53 14.82
N ALA A 102 -19.34 -20.11 13.97
CA ALA A 102 -19.13 -20.05 12.52
C ALA A 102 -18.02 -19.06 12.14
N ALA A 103 -17.97 -17.88 12.79
CA ALA A 103 -16.93 -16.91 12.60
C ALA A 103 -15.56 -17.46 13.05
N LYS A 104 -15.49 -18.18 14.20
CA LYS A 104 -14.29 -18.87 14.67
C LYS A 104 -13.79 -19.87 13.64
N ALA A 105 -14.67 -20.74 13.17
CA ALA A 105 -14.31 -21.76 12.18
C ALA A 105 -13.76 -21.17 10.86
N ALA A 106 -14.22 -19.98 10.48
CA ALA A 106 -13.70 -19.25 9.33
C ALA A 106 -12.34 -18.62 9.63
N ALA A 107 -12.16 -17.94 10.76
CA ALA A 107 -10.93 -17.29 11.16
C ALA A 107 -9.75 -18.27 11.29
N LEU A 108 -9.99 -19.48 11.83
CA LEU A 108 -8.95 -20.51 11.99
C LEU A 108 -8.42 -21.09 10.67
N LYS A 109 -9.12 -20.85 9.55
CA LYS A 109 -8.73 -21.36 8.22
C LYS A 109 -7.97 -20.33 7.38
N ASP A 110 -7.98 -19.06 7.78
CA ASP A 110 -7.40 -17.95 7.02
C ASP A 110 -6.45 -17.16 7.93
N TYR A 111 -5.17 -17.43 7.81
CA TYR A 111 -4.14 -16.80 8.66
C TYR A 111 -4.02 -15.29 8.38
N THR A 112 -4.31 -14.83 7.18
CA THR A 112 -4.36 -13.39 6.89
C THR A 112 -5.55 -12.73 7.60
N MET A 113 -6.70 -13.39 7.61
CA MET A 113 -7.85 -12.95 8.41
C MET A 113 -7.49 -12.92 9.90
N TYR A 114 -6.86 -13.98 10.40
CA TYR A 114 -6.46 -14.06 11.81
C TYR A 114 -5.51 -12.92 12.20
N GLY A 115 -4.52 -12.61 11.35
CA GLY A 115 -3.61 -11.47 11.55
C GLY A 115 -4.34 -10.13 11.58
N ALA A 116 -5.31 -9.92 10.70
CA ALA A 116 -6.15 -8.72 10.70
C ALA A 116 -7.01 -8.61 11.98
N LEU A 117 -7.45 -9.74 12.55
CA LEU A 117 -8.20 -9.78 13.82
C LEU A 117 -7.32 -9.45 15.02
N ILE A 118 -6.08 -9.94 15.07
CA ILE A 118 -5.10 -9.56 16.09
C ILE A 118 -4.89 -8.04 16.08
N LEU A 119 -4.69 -7.45 14.89
CA LEU A 119 -4.56 -6.01 14.76
C LEU A 119 -5.83 -5.28 15.20
N LYS A 120 -7.01 -5.73 14.76
CA LYS A 120 -8.29 -5.11 15.11
C LYS A 120 -8.60 -5.17 16.60
N ALA A 121 -8.17 -6.22 17.27
CA ALA A 121 -8.29 -6.39 18.73
C ALA A 121 -7.32 -5.51 19.54
N GLY A 122 -6.35 -4.85 18.88
CA GLY A 122 -5.34 -4.01 19.53
C GLY A 122 -4.15 -4.80 20.12
N ASP A 123 -4.01 -6.08 19.77
CA ASP A 123 -2.92 -6.93 20.26
C ASP A 123 -1.64 -6.81 19.40
N ALA A 124 -1.71 -6.06 18.30
CA ALA A 124 -0.59 -5.65 17.46
C ALA A 124 -0.82 -4.26 16.88
N ASP A 125 0.25 -3.63 16.38
CA ASP A 125 0.22 -2.29 15.78
C ASP A 125 0.08 -2.33 14.25
N GLY A 126 0.40 -3.47 13.64
CA GLY A 126 0.29 -3.68 12.20
C GLY A 126 0.36 -5.16 11.82
N PHE A 127 0.01 -5.47 10.58
CA PHE A 127 0.24 -6.80 10.03
C PHE A 127 0.75 -6.73 8.59
N VAL A 128 1.50 -7.75 8.18
CA VAL A 128 2.06 -7.90 6.83
C VAL A 128 1.68 -9.28 6.30
N SER A 129 1.22 -9.32 5.06
CA SER A 129 0.86 -10.53 4.33
C SER A 129 1.06 -10.30 2.82
N GLY A 130 1.00 -11.37 2.02
CA GLY A 130 1.07 -11.32 0.56
C GLY A 130 2.35 -11.90 -0.03
N ALA A 131 3.17 -12.59 0.77
CA ALA A 131 4.35 -13.29 0.26
C ALA A 131 3.97 -14.52 -0.58
N CYS A 132 2.94 -15.26 -0.16
CA CYS A 132 2.43 -16.44 -0.86
C CYS A 132 0.91 -16.40 -1.15
N HIS A 133 0.24 -15.29 -0.82
CA HIS A 133 -1.18 -15.06 -1.11
C HIS A 133 -1.37 -14.03 -2.23
N SER A 134 -2.50 -14.14 -2.95
CA SER A 134 -2.87 -13.13 -3.95
C SER A 134 -3.21 -11.78 -3.30
N THR A 135 -3.08 -10.69 -4.06
CA THR A 135 -3.48 -9.34 -3.61
C THR A 135 -4.91 -9.32 -3.07
N ALA A 136 -5.86 -9.99 -3.74
CA ALA A 136 -7.25 -10.07 -3.30
C ALA A 136 -7.41 -10.78 -1.95
N ASN A 137 -6.66 -11.86 -1.71
CA ASN A 137 -6.69 -12.60 -0.44
C ASN A 137 -6.07 -11.81 0.70
N THR A 138 -5.06 -11.00 0.42
CA THR A 138 -4.43 -10.12 1.41
C THR A 138 -5.32 -8.92 1.77
N LEU A 139 -5.92 -8.27 0.77
CA LEU A 139 -6.73 -7.07 0.99
C LEU A 139 -8.10 -7.35 1.62
N ARG A 140 -8.73 -8.48 1.26
CA ARG A 140 -10.07 -8.83 1.74
C ARG A 140 -10.21 -8.79 3.28
N PRO A 141 -9.34 -9.41 4.09
CA PRO A 141 -9.37 -9.30 5.55
C PRO A 141 -9.25 -7.86 6.04
N GLY A 142 -8.33 -7.09 5.46
CA GLY A 142 -8.18 -5.67 5.77
C GLY A 142 -9.47 -4.88 5.56
N LEU A 143 -10.09 -5.03 4.39
CA LEU A 143 -11.35 -4.36 4.04
C LEU A 143 -12.53 -4.82 4.90
N GLN A 144 -12.59 -6.11 5.25
CA GLN A 144 -13.70 -6.68 6.00
C GLN A 144 -13.65 -6.31 7.48
N VAL A 145 -12.47 -6.25 8.07
CA VAL A 145 -12.28 -6.15 9.53
C VAL A 145 -11.70 -4.79 9.94
N ILE A 146 -10.62 -4.35 9.29
CA ILE A 146 -9.92 -3.10 9.64
C ILE A 146 -10.67 -1.90 9.06
N LYS A 147 -11.10 -2.00 7.81
CA LYS A 147 -11.74 -0.95 6.99
C LYS A 147 -10.79 0.19 6.65
N THR A 148 -11.29 1.19 5.93
CA THR A 148 -10.58 2.44 5.63
C THR A 148 -10.57 3.39 6.82
N ALA A 149 -9.63 4.32 6.84
CA ALA A 149 -9.65 5.42 7.80
C ALA A 149 -10.93 6.27 7.61
N PRO A 150 -11.40 6.95 8.68
CA PRO A 150 -12.55 7.84 8.58
C PRO A 150 -12.39 8.87 7.45
N GLY A 151 -13.43 9.01 6.63
CA GLY A 151 -13.43 9.94 5.49
C GLY A 151 -12.78 9.41 4.21
N ILE A 152 -12.04 8.30 4.27
CA ILE A 152 -11.40 7.68 3.08
C ILE A 152 -12.36 6.67 2.46
N LYS A 153 -12.69 6.85 1.19
CA LYS A 153 -13.58 5.96 0.44
C LYS A 153 -12.81 4.96 -0.40
N THR A 154 -11.72 5.38 -1.01
CA THR A 154 -10.92 4.58 -1.95
C THR A 154 -9.70 3.99 -1.26
N VAL A 155 -9.59 2.65 -1.25
CA VAL A 155 -8.35 1.98 -0.86
C VAL A 155 -7.40 2.02 -2.04
N SER A 156 -6.18 2.47 -1.80
CA SER A 156 -5.15 2.56 -2.84
C SER A 156 -3.81 2.03 -2.34
N SER A 157 -2.92 1.80 -3.29
CA SER A 157 -1.53 1.43 -3.01
C SER A 157 -0.58 2.52 -3.48
N CYS A 158 0.63 2.52 -2.90
CA CYS A 158 1.73 3.24 -3.49
C CYS A 158 3.04 2.47 -3.31
N PHE A 159 3.99 2.73 -4.18
CA PHE A 159 5.38 2.28 -4.03
C PHE A 159 6.26 3.48 -3.72
N ILE A 160 7.09 3.35 -2.69
CA ILE A 160 8.20 4.27 -2.45
C ILE A 160 9.37 3.74 -3.26
N MET A 161 9.73 4.46 -4.29
CA MET A 161 10.77 4.10 -5.23
C MET A 161 12.07 4.78 -4.85
N VAL A 162 13.11 3.99 -4.62
CA VAL A 162 14.45 4.48 -4.23
C VAL A 162 15.42 4.26 -5.38
N ALA A 163 15.94 5.34 -5.94
CA ALA A 163 16.90 5.30 -7.03
C ALA A 163 18.25 4.73 -6.57
N PRO A 164 18.99 4.04 -7.45
CA PRO A 164 20.40 3.73 -7.20
C PRO A 164 21.21 5.00 -6.93
N GLU A 165 22.22 4.90 -6.08
CA GLU A 165 23.09 6.04 -5.77
C GLU A 165 23.74 6.61 -7.04
N GLY A 166 23.69 7.93 -7.20
CA GLY A 166 24.25 8.64 -8.36
C GLY A 166 23.47 8.49 -9.67
N SER A 167 22.38 7.71 -9.71
CA SER A 167 21.65 7.44 -10.96
C SER A 167 20.56 8.47 -11.28
N ASN A 168 20.36 9.48 -10.41
CA ASN A 168 19.16 10.31 -10.50
C ASN A 168 19.47 11.81 -10.68
N LYS A 169 19.29 12.26 -11.92
CA LYS A 169 19.47 13.66 -12.31
C LYS A 169 18.35 14.59 -11.78
N TYR A 170 17.12 14.09 -11.66
CA TYR A 170 15.93 14.92 -11.44
C TYR A 170 15.36 14.86 -10.03
N LEU A 171 15.71 13.85 -9.24
CA LEU A 171 15.26 13.67 -7.86
C LEU A 171 16.45 13.74 -6.89
N PRO A 172 16.78 14.90 -6.34
CA PRO A 172 18.01 15.10 -5.55
C PRO A 172 18.18 14.11 -4.40
N ASN A 173 17.08 13.68 -3.79
CA ASN A 173 17.09 12.70 -2.69
C ASN A 173 16.95 11.24 -3.18
N GLY A 174 16.86 11.00 -4.49
CA GLY A 174 16.68 9.67 -5.05
C GLY A 174 15.38 8.96 -4.66
N ILE A 175 14.39 9.68 -4.13
CA ILE A 175 13.14 9.10 -3.63
C ILE A 175 11.96 9.65 -4.43
N SER A 176 11.06 8.78 -4.86
CA SER A 176 9.76 9.14 -5.43
C SER A 176 8.66 8.20 -4.93
N VAL A 177 7.41 8.62 -5.09
CA VAL A 177 6.25 7.81 -4.71
C VAL A 177 5.33 7.64 -5.92
N PHE A 178 4.98 6.39 -6.23
CA PHE A 178 4.15 5.99 -7.35
C PHE A 178 2.80 5.47 -6.84
N GLY A 179 1.70 6.07 -7.22
CA GLY A 179 0.34 5.70 -6.85
C GLY A 179 -0.60 5.73 -8.08
N ASP A 180 -1.57 4.85 -8.22
CA ASP A 180 -1.72 3.49 -7.72
C ASP A 180 -1.15 2.51 -8.74
N CYS A 181 -0.41 1.52 -8.25
CA CYS A 181 0.28 0.57 -9.14
C CYS A 181 -0.17 -0.89 -8.95
N ALA A 182 -1.11 -1.17 -8.01
CA ALA A 182 -1.38 -2.55 -7.63
C ALA A 182 -2.82 -2.88 -7.23
N ILE A 183 -3.72 -1.92 -7.02
CA ILE A 183 -5.06 -2.17 -6.48
C ILE A 183 -6.17 -1.75 -7.47
N ASN A 184 -6.20 -0.48 -7.88
CA ASN A 184 -7.30 0.04 -8.67
C ASN A 184 -7.02 -0.15 -10.17
N ILE A 185 -7.80 -1.03 -10.81
CA ILE A 185 -7.58 -1.41 -12.22
C ILE A 185 -7.82 -0.22 -13.13
N GLU A 186 -8.99 0.39 -13.04
CA GLU A 186 -9.41 1.54 -13.83
C GLU A 186 -10.18 2.50 -12.91
N PRO A 187 -9.49 3.36 -12.13
CA PRO A 187 -10.14 4.28 -11.21
C PRO A 187 -10.95 5.35 -11.96
N SER A 188 -12.08 5.76 -11.38
CA SER A 188 -12.82 6.94 -11.80
C SER A 188 -12.01 8.21 -11.51
N ALA A 189 -12.50 9.36 -11.97
CA ALA A 189 -11.86 10.64 -11.67
C ALA A 189 -11.85 10.94 -10.16
N GLU A 190 -12.94 10.62 -9.45
CA GLU A 190 -13.05 10.80 -8.00
C GLU A 190 -12.10 9.87 -7.25
N GLU A 191 -12.03 8.58 -7.66
CA GLU A 191 -11.11 7.62 -7.07
C GLU A 191 -9.65 8.01 -7.32
N LEU A 192 -9.33 8.51 -8.52
CA LEU A 192 -7.99 8.96 -8.87
C LEU A 192 -7.58 10.20 -8.05
N ALA A 193 -8.52 11.10 -7.77
CA ALA A 193 -8.30 12.24 -6.87
C ALA A 193 -8.04 11.78 -5.42
N ASP A 194 -8.78 10.79 -4.92
CA ASP A 194 -8.54 10.20 -3.60
C ASP A 194 -7.16 9.52 -3.53
N ILE A 195 -6.79 8.78 -4.57
CA ILE A 195 -5.46 8.15 -4.70
C ILE A 195 -4.36 9.21 -4.62
N ALA A 196 -4.51 10.34 -5.30
CA ALA A 196 -3.52 11.42 -5.30
C ALA A 196 -3.30 11.99 -3.89
N VAL A 197 -4.37 12.30 -3.17
CA VAL A 197 -4.30 12.84 -1.81
C VAL A 197 -3.69 11.82 -0.84
N ALA A 198 -4.13 10.56 -0.89
CA ALA A 198 -3.60 9.50 -0.02
C ALA A 198 -2.11 9.20 -0.30
N THR A 199 -1.71 9.21 -1.58
CA THR A 199 -0.30 9.02 -1.98
C THR A 199 0.58 10.18 -1.50
N ALA A 200 0.09 11.41 -1.58
CA ALA A 200 0.80 12.60 -1.06
C ALA A 200 1.00 12.51 0.46
N GLU A 201 -0.01 12.06 1.21
CA GLU A 201 0.15 11.83 2.66
C GLU A 201 1.22 10.77 2.96
N THR A 202 1.28 9.70 2.18
CA THR A 202 2.29 8.66 2.33
C THR A 202 3.69 9.20 1.99
N ALA A 203 3.81 10.00 0.94
CA ALA A 203 5.06 10.67 0.57
C ALA A 203 5.60 11.52 1.73
N LYS A 204 4.71 12.29 2.37
CA LYS A 204 5.09 13.13 3.52
C LYS A 204 5.40 12.32 4.77
N LYS A 205 4.52 11.41 5.16
CA LYS A 205 4.60 10.70 6.45
C LYS A 205 5.67 9.58 6.46
N ILE A 206 5.77 8.84 5.36
CA ILE A 206 6.62 7.63 5.28
C ILE A 206 7.90 7.92 4.51
N ALA A 207 7.80 8.47 3.29
CA ALA A 207 8.98 8.76 2.48
C ALA A 207 9.76 10.00 3.00
N GLY A 208 9.11 10.85 3.80
CA GLY A 208 9.75 12.03 4.41
C GLY A 208 10.10 13.11 3.39
N ILE A 209 9.37 13.19 2.29
CA ILE A 209 9.53 14.20 1.24
C ILE A 209 8.33 15.12 1.21
N GLU A 210 8.54 16.40 0.86
CA GLU A 210 7.42 17.30 0.58
C GLU A 210 6.83 16.95 -0.78
N PRO A 211 5.54 16.51 -0.86
CA PRO A 211 4.99 15.99 -2.09
C PRO A 211 4.75 17.08 -3.13
N LYS A 212 5.29 16.87 -4.33
CA LYS A 212 4.93 17.57 -5.56
C LYS A 212 4.26 16.55 -6.48
N VAL A 213 2.93 16.61 -6.54
CA VAL A 213 2.10 15.55 -7.11
C VAL A 213 1.80 15.83 -8.58
N ALA A 214 2.22 14.93 -9.45
CA ALA A 214 1.91 14.97 -10.87
C ALA A 214 0.82 13.95 -11.22
N MET A 215 -0.30 14.41 -11.78
CA MET A 215 -1.34 13.57 -12.36
C MET A 215 -0.94 13.18 -13.78
N LEU A 216 -0.61 11.92 -13.99
CA LEU A 216 0.02 11.45 -15.22
C LEU A 216 -0.97 11.09 -16.33
N SER A 217 -0.60 11.43 -17.54
CA SER A 217 -1.29 11.12 -18.80
C SER A 217 -0.27 11.01 -19.94
N PHE A 218 -0.70 10.57 -21.11
CA PHE A 218 0.07 10.75 -22.35
C PHE A 218 -0.03 12.18 -22.89
N SER A 219 -0.87 13.03 -22.31
CA SER A 219 -1.07 14.46 -22.61
C SER A 219 -0.41 15.34 -21.57
N THR A 220 0.00 16.55 -21.96
CA THR A 220 0.42 17.63 -21.07
C THR A 220 -0.36 18.89 -21.46
N LYS A 221 -1.22 19.37 -20.54
CA LYS A 221 -1.99 20.61 -20.67
C LYS A 221 -2.71 20.72 -22.03
N GLY A 222 -3.41 19.64 -22.42
CA GLY A 222 -4.20 19.59 -23.66
C GLY A 222 -3.40 19.28 -24.92
N SER A 223 -2.15 18.82 -24.80
CA SER A 223 -1.34 18.43 -25.98
C SER A 223 -1.86 17.16 -26.67
N GLY A 224 -2.63 16.34 -25.97
CA GLY A 224 -3.27 15.12 -26.48
C GLY A 224 -4.79 15.18 -26.31
N ASN A 225 -5.51 14.51 -27.20
CA ASN A 225 -6.97 14.40 -27.15
C ASN A 225 -7.39 12.95 -27.00
N ASP A 226 -8.52 12.73 -26.34
CA ASP A 226 -9.14 11.42 -26.27
C ASP A 226 -9.62 10.96 -27.65
N ALA A 227 -9.41 9.69 -27.97
CA ALA A 227 -10.05 9.09 -29.13
C ALA A 227 -11.56 8.97 -28.88
N LYS A 228 -12.34 8.90 -29.96
CA LYS A 228 -13.82 8.82 -29.88
C LYS A 228 -14.27 7.67 -28.98
N GLY A 229 -15.08 8.01 -27.98
CA GLY A 229 -15.63 7.05 -27.01
C GLY A 229 -14.70 6.70 -25.86
N LEU A 230 -13.51 7.31 -25.78
CA LEU A 230 -12.60 7.20 -24.64
C LEU A 230 -12.65 8.48 -23.79
N ASN A 231 -12.27 8.34 -22.53
CA ASN A 231 -12.11 9.46 -21.58
C ASN A 231 -10.85 9.22 -20.73
N THR A 232 -9.70 9.13 -21.40
CA THR A 232 -8.42 8.85 -20.71
C THR A 232 -7.77 10.15 -20.25
N VAL A 233 -7.69 11.15 -21.11
CA VAL A 233 -7.17 12.50 -20.77
C VAL A 233 -8.18 13.25 -19.93
N GLY A 234 -9.44 13.30 -20.35
CA GLY A 234 -10.52 14.01 -19.65
C GLY A 234 -10.67 13.54 -18.20
N LYS A 235 -10.58 12.23 -17.95
CA LYS A 235 -10.57 11.65 -16.61
C LYS A 235 -9.46 12.22 -15.73
N VAL A 236 -8.24 12.34 -16.24
CA VAL A 236 -7.10 12.86 -15.48
C VAL A 236 -7.23 14.36 -15.21
N VAL A 237 -7.73 15.12 -16.19
CA VAL A 237 -8.04 16.55 -16.01
C VAL A 237 -9.08 16.76 -14.92
N GLU A 238 -10.18 16.00 -14.97
CA GLU A 238 -11.23 16.05 -13.94
C GLU A 238 -10.68 15.64 -12.56
N ALA A 239 -9.92 14.54 -12.49
CA ALA A 239 -9.29 14.08 -11.24
C ALA A 239 -8.35 15.15 -10.66
N THR A 240 -7.59 15.85 -11.50
CA THR A 240 -6.71 16.94 -11.07
C THR A 240 -7.49 18.07 -10.42
N ASN A 241 -8.61 18.47 -11.01
CA ASN A 241 -9.47 19.52 -10.46
C ASN A 241 -10.11 19.09 -9.13
N LEU A 242 -10.59 17.85 -9.06
CA LEU A 242 -11.16 17.28 -7.83
C LEU A 242 -10.12 17.18 -6.72
N ALA A 243 -8.90 16.74 -7.02
CA ALA A 243 -7.81 16.65 -6.05
C ALA A 243 -7.40 18.03 -5.51
N LYS A 244 -7.30 19.05 -6.37
CA LYS A 244 -7.04 20.44 -5.98
C LYS A 244 -8.15 20.98 -5.07
N ALA A 245 -9.40 20.64 -5.34
CA ALA A 245 -10.53 21.05 -4.49
C ALA A 245 -10.53 20.36 -3.13
N LYS A 246 -10.09 19.08 -3.06
CA LYS A 246 -9.98 18.31 -1.80
C LYS A 246 -8.80 18.71 -0.92
N ALA A 247 -7.70 19.11 -1.52
CA ALA A 247 -6.44 19.44 -0.84
C ALA A 247 -5.81 20.70 -1.48
N PRO A 248 -6.38 21.88 -1.28
CA PRO A 248 -5.95 23.11 -1.94
C PRO A 248 -4.53 23.55 -1.57
N GLU A 249 -4.02 23.10 -0.42
CA GLU A 249 -2.66 23.38 0.04
C GLU A 249 -1.61 22.45 -0.59
N LEU A 250 -2.05 21.36 -1.26
CA LEU A 250 -1.14 20.39 -1.85
C LEU A 250 -0.58 20.92 -3.17
N ALA A 251 0.74 20.88 -3.32
CA ALA A 251 1.39 21.12 -4.60
C ALA A 251 1.05 19.97 -5.57
N LEU A 252 -0.07 20.12 -6.29
CA LEU A 252 -0.62 19.12 -7.21
C LEU A 252 -0.97 19.78 -8.53
N ASP A 253 -0.58 19.17 -9.64
CA ASP A 253 -0.95 19.64 -10.97
C ASP A 253 -0.98 18.50 -12.01
N GLY A 254 -1.54 18.77 -13.17
CA GLY A 254 -1.74 17.82 -14.29
C GLY A 254 -2.71 18.42 -15.32
N GLU A 255 -3.01 17.70 -16.37
CA GLU A 255 -2.39 16.39 -16.70
C GLU A 255 -0.99 16.58 -17.27
N PHE A 256 -0.09 15.66 -16.98
CA PHE A 256 1.29 15.71 -17.47
C PHE A 256 1.75 14.37 -18.09
N GLN A 257 2.52 14.46 -19.15
CA GLN A 257 3.42 13.39 -19.55
C GLN A 257 4.52 13.23 -18.47
N PHE A 258 5.09 12.02 -18.36
CA PHE A 258 6.07 11.75 -17.32
C PHE A 258 7.34 12.61 -17.44
N ASP A 259 7.82 12.85 -18.65
CA ASP A 259 8.96 13.73 -18.92
C ASP A 259 8.69 15.18 -18.49
N ALA A 260 7.50 15.71 -18.81
CA ALA A 260 7.09 17.04 -18.39
C ALA A 260 6.91 17.17 -16.87
N ALA A 261 6.55 16.07 -16.20
CA ALA A 261 6.42 16.06 -14.74
C ALA A 261 7.76 16.10 -14.02
N ILE A 262 8.80 15.38 -14.53
CA ILE A 262 10.04 15.16 -13.79
C ILE A 262 11.23 16.01 -14.29
N ALA A 263 11.30 16.34 -15.57
CA ALA A 263 12.43 17.05 -16.18
C ALA A 263 12.15 18.56 -16.26
N PRO A 264 12.94 19.43 -15.55
CA PRO A 264 12.72 20.88 -15.53
C PRO A 264 12.66 21.51 -16.91
N GLU A 265 13.57 21.13 -17.79
CA GLU A 265 13.64 21.63 -19.17
C GLU A 265 12.40 21.32 -20.01
N VAL A 266 11.74 20.19 -19.74
CA VAL A 266 10.50 19.79 -20.43
C VAL A 266 9.28 20.43 -19.76
N GLY A 267 9.27 20.47 -18.42
CA GLY A 267 8.21 21.07 -17.63
C GLY A 267 8.03 22.56 -17.93
N GLU A 268 9.15 23.31 -17.99
CA GLU A 268 9.13 24.74 -18.34
C GLU A 268 8.58 24.98 -19.75
N LEU A 269 8.95 24.12 -20.70
CA LEU A 269 8.48 24.23 -22.09
C LEU A 269 6.99 23.89 -22.25
N LYS A 270 6.54 22.78 -21.63
CA LYS A 270 5.19 22.22 -21.88
C LYS A 270 4.12 22.72 -20.90
N ALA A 271 4.51 23.17 -19.72
CA ALA A 271 3.60 23.64 -18.66
C ALA A 271 4.18 24.84 -17.90
N PRO A 272 4.46 25.96 -18.59
CA PRO A 272 5.07 27.14 -17.98
C PRO A 272 4.19 27.67 -16.82
N GLY A 273 4.84 28.03 -15.71
CA GLY A 273 4.17 28.55 -14.52
C GLY A 273 3.60 27.48 -13.57
N SER A 274 3.71 26.20 -13.88
CA SER A 274 3.35 25.13 -12.94
C SER A 274 4.43 24.97 -11.86
N ALA A 275 4.02 24.96 -10.59
CA ALA A 275 4.92 24.69 -9.47
C ALA A 275 5.34 23.22 -9.35
N VAL A 276 4.73 22.33 -10.14
CA VAL A 276 4.93 20.88 -10.11
C VAL A 276 5.69 20.38 -11.32
N ALA A 277 5.38 20.90 -12.53
CA ALA A 277 6.02 20.48 -13.76
C ALA A 277 7.54 20.61 -13.69
N GLY A 278 8.26 19.56 -14.09
CA GLY A 278 9.72 19.48 -14.01
C GLY A 278 10.29 19.21 -12.60
N HIS A 279 9.45 19.17 -11.57
CA HIS A 279 9.86 19.04 -10.17
C HIS A 279 9.08 18.00 -9.38
N ALA A 280 8.23 17.22 -10.05
CA ALA A 280 7.41 16.20 -9.41
C ALA A 280 8.27 15.10 -8.77
N ASN A 281 7.83 14.64 -7.60
CA ASN A 281 8.40 13.51 -6.87
C ASN A 281 7.35 12.48 -6.45
N THR A 282 6.07 12.78 -6.71
CA THR A 282 4.93 11.93 -6.43
C THR A 282 4.11 11.83 -7.71
N PHE A 283 3.97 10.61 -8.24
CA PHE A 283 3.42 10.35 -9.57
C PHE A 283 2.17 9.50 -9.47
N ILE A 284 1.04 10.02 -9.98
CA ILE A 284 -0.25 9.34 -9.98
C ILE A 284 -0.55 8.82 -11.37
N PHE A 285 -0.61 7.50 -11.50
CA PHE A 285 -0.85 6.83 -12.77
C PHE A 285 -2.34 6.73 -13.08
N PRO A 286 -2.75 6.90 -14.35
CA PRO A 286 -4.16 6.96 -14.73
C PRO A 286 -4.90 5.63 -14.56
N ASN A 287 -4.19 4.52 -14.53
CA ASN A 287 -4.72 3.18 -14.30
C ASN A 287 -3.60 2.20 -13.93
N ILE A 288 -3.99 0.97 -13.56
CA ILE A 288 -3.04 -0.05 -13.10
C ILE A 288 -2.03 -0.48 -14.18
N ASN A 289 -2.42 -0.48 -15.47
CA ASN A 289 -1.51 -0.87 -16.53
C ASN A 289 -0.31 0.08 -16.59
N ALA A 290 -0.58 1.39 -16.61
CA ALA A 290 0.47 2.39 -16.62
C ALA A 290 1.36 2.32 -15.38
N GLY A 291 0.75 2.25 -14.19
CA GLY A 291 1.48 2.19 -12.92
C GLY A 291 2.29 0.90 -12.76
N ASN A 292 1.67 -0.25 -13.02
CA ASN A 292 2.31 -1.55 -12.85
C ASN A 292 3.47 -1.79 -13.82
N ILE A 293 3.32 -1.37 -15.07
CA ILE A 293 4.39 -1.44 -16.07
C ILE A 293 5.48 -0.42 -15.70
N GLY A 294 5.11 0.81 -15.35
CA GLY A 294 6.03 1.90 -15.05
C GLY A 294 7.00 1.56 -13.91
N TYR A 295 6.49 1.12 -12.75
CA TYR A 295 7.38 0.78 -11.63
C TYR A 295 8.28 -0.42 -11.93
N LYS A 296 7.79 -1.41 -12.70
CA LYS A 296 8.61 -2.57 -13.08
C LYS A 296 9.73 -2.20 -14.05
N ILE A 297 9.48 -1.29 -14.98
CA ILE A 297 10.53 -0.75 -15.85
C ILE A 297 11.58 -0.04 -15.01
N ALA A 298 11.18 0.86 -14.12
CA ALA A 298 12.09 1.55 -13.22
C ALA A 298 12.91 0.56 -12.37
N ALA A 299 12.26 -0.44 -11.78
CA ALA A 299 12.91 -1.44 -10.94
C ALA A 299 13.88 -2.34 -11.73
N ARG A 300 13.45 -2.88 -12.87
CA ARG A 300 14.23 -3.91 -13.60
C ARG A 300 15.28 -3.33 -14.53
N MET A 301 14.98 -2.22 -15.20
CA MET A 301 15.91 -1.55 -16.11
C MET A 301 16.70 -0.44 -15.44
N GLY A 302 16.08 0.32 -14.54
CA GLY A 302 16.70 1.43 -13.83
C GLY A 302 17.36 1.04 -12.50
N GLY A 303 17.20 -0.21 -12.03
CA GLY A 303 17.78 -0.66 -10.76
C GLY A 303 17.16 -0.03 -9.51
N TRP A 304 15.98 0.58 -9.63
CA TRP A 304 15.26 1.15 -8.50
C TRP A 304 14.76 0.07 -7.55
N LYS A 305 14.74 0.39 -6.28
CA LYS A 305 14.29 -0.49 -5.19
C LYS A 305 12.97 0.01 -4.61
#